data_454b92c592c93841ecddb43627850217
#
_entry.id   454b92c592c93841ecddb43627850217
#
_cell.length_a   1.000
_cell.length_b   1.000
_cell.length_c   1.000
_cell.angle_alpha   90.00
_cell.angle_beta   90.00
_cell.angle_gamma   90.00
#
_symmetry.space_group_name_H-M   'P 1'
#
loop_
_entity.id
_entity.type
_entity.pdbx_description
1 polymer ?
#
loop_
_entity_poly.entity_id
_entity_poly.type
_entity_poly.pdbx_seq_one_letter_code
_entity_poly.pdbx_strand_id
1 'polypeptide(L)'
;MRRYHHIGIPTNESKPGETHLKHLKVLIVSHQKSEFGVEWMRFEADAAVPDLVRRVPHVAFEVTDLSSELAGREILIPPNSPSDGVRVAFIVENGAPIELLEFTDPKHPARLANKIDE
;
A
#
# COMPACT_ATOMS: atom_id res chain seq x y z
N MET A 1 17.19 2.67 -1.60
CA MET A 1 16.81 1.99 -0.35
C MET A 1 15.35 1.58 -0.42
N ARG A 2 15.05 0.35 -0.05
CA ARG A 2 13.69 -0.17 0.06
C ARG A 2 13.53 -0.75 1.45
N ARG A 3 12.45 -0.38 2.13
CA ARG A 3 12.18 -0.88 3.46
C ARG A 3 10.76 -1.46 3.50
N TYR A 4 10.63 -2.70 3.95
CA TYR A 4 9.32 -3.33 4.07
C TYR A 4 8.37 -2.45 4.89
N HIS A 5 7.17 -2.25 4.38
CA HIS A 5 6.16 -1.45 5.05
C HIS A 5 4.99 -2.31 5.51
N HIS A 6 4.37 -3.02 4.60
CA HIS A 6 3.23 -3.89 4.94
C HIS A 6 2.95 -4.89 3.82
N ILE A 7 2.07 -5.83 4.10
CA ILE A 7 1.48 -6.69 3.10
C ILE A 7 -0.03 -6.46 3.10
N GLY A 8 -0.60 -6.14 1.94
CA GLY A 8 -2.02 -5.96 1.76
C GLY A 8 -2.65 -7.24 1.22
N ILE A 9 -3.64 -7.77 1.94
CA ILE A 9 -4.29 -9.03 1.58
C ILE A 9 -5.76 -8.76 1.27
N PRO A 10 -6.19 -8.94 0.01
CA PRO A 10 -7.61 -8.78 -0.31
C PRO A 10 -8.45 -9.86 0.34
N THR A 11 -9.66 -9.49 0.75
CA THR A 11 -10.61 -10.43 1.32
C THR A 11 -12.04 -9.98 0.97
N ASN A 12 -12.96 -10.92 0.92
CA ASN A 12 -14.40 -10.63 0.80
C ASN A 12 -15.09 -10.71 2.15
N GLU A 13 -14.35 -11.06 3.20
CA GLU A 13 -14.92 -11.22 4.53
C GLU A 13 -14.78 -9.94 5.35
N SER A 14 -15.85 -9.55 6.03
CA SER A 14 -15.81 -8.49 7.01
C SER A 14 -14.91 -8.92 8.17
N LYS A 15 -14.01 -8.03 8.58
CA LYS A 15 -13.05 -8.30 9.66
C LYS A 15 -13.32 -7.35 10.83
N PRO A 16 -13.08 -7.79 12.07
CA PRO A 16 -13.13 -6.86 13.21
C PRO A 16 -12.14 -5.72 13.05
N GLY A 17 -12.54 -4.51 13.40
CA GLY A 17 -11.66 -3.36 13.38
C GLY A 17 -11.46 -2.70 12.03
N GLU A 18 -12.34 -2.97 11.07
CA GLU A 18 -12.27 -2.30 9.77
C GLU A 18 -12.48 -0.79 9.88
N THR A 19 -11.73 -0.04 9.09
CA THR A 19 -11.92 1.38 8.85
C THR A 19 -12.35 1.58 7.42
N HIS A 20 -13.40 2.37 7.20
CA HIS A 20 -13.92 2.63 5.86
C HIS A 20 -13.24 3.85 5.25
N LEU A 21 -12.40 3.63 4.25
CA LEU A 21 -11.79 4.69 3.46
C LEU A 21 -12.71 4.99 2.27
N LYS A 22 -13.69 5.86 2.50
CA LYS A 22 -14.78 6.10 1.54
C LYS A 22 -14.28 6.59 0.17
N HIS A 23 -13.27 7.45 0.18
CA HIS A 23 -12.73 8.01 -1.06
C HIS A 23 -12.00 6.97 -1.92
N LEU A 24 -11.54 5.90 -1.32
CA LEU A 24 -10.87 4.80 -2.01
C LEU A 24 -11.79 3.57 -2.19
N LYS A 25 -12.98 3.62 -1.61
CA LYS A 25 -13.98 2.54 -1.66
C LYS A 25 -13.41 1.22 -1.18
N VAL A 26 -12.74 1.25 -0.03
CA VAL A 26 -12.14 0.08 0.58
C VAL A 26 -12.30 0.14 2.11
N LEU A 27 -12.53 -1.03 2.71
CA LEU A 27 -12.49 -1.18 4.16
C LEU A 27 -11.20 -1.90 4.50
N ILE A 28 -10.44 -1.37 5.44
CA ILE A 28 -9.14 -1.94 5.80
C ILE A 28 -9.06 -2.24 7.29
N VAL A 29 -8.30 -3.28 7.62
CA VAL A 29 -7.72 -3.44 8.96
C VAL A 29 -6.27 -3.03 8.82
N SER A 30 -5.91 -1.88 9.39
CA SER A 30 -4.64 -1.23 9.15
C SER A 30 -3.44 -2.10 9.56
N HIS A 31 -2.38 -2.01 8.77
CA HIS A 31 -1.09 -2.62 9.09
C HIS A 31 -0.55 -2.20 10.45
N GLN A 32 -0.97 -1.02 10.94
CA GLN A 32 -0.54 -0.51 12.25
C GLN A 32 -1.05 -1.34 13.42
N LYS A 33 -2.08 -2.16 13.19
CA LYS A 33 -2.64 -3.08 14.20
C LYS A 33 -1.95 -4.44 14.18
N SER A 34 -0.95 -4.63 13.32
CA SER A 34 -0.25 -5.90 13.13
C SER A 34 1.23 -5.74 13.42
N GLU A 35 1.79 -6.68 14.18
CA GLU A 35 3.22 -6.72 14.47
C GLU A 35 4.05 -6.92 13.19
N PHE A 36 3.49 -7.63 12.20
CA PHE A 36 4.17 -7.97 10.96
C PHE A 36 3.70 -7.17 9.76
N GLY A 37 2.87 -6.14 9.99
CA GLY A 37 2.41 -5.28 8.91
C GLY A 37 1.33 -5.91 8.03
N VAL A 38 0.53 -6.83 8.56
CA VAL A 38 -0.57 -7.43 7.80
C VAL A 38 -1.75 -6.47 7.75
N GLU A 39 -2.18 -6.13 6.54
CA GLU A 39 -3.32 -5.26 6.29
C GLU A 39 -4.37 -6.01 5.48
N TRP A 40 -5.57 -6.14 6.02
CA TRP A 40 -6.70 -6.74 5.29
C TRP A 40 -7.43 -5.65 4.51
N MET A 41 -7.80 -5.96 3.27
CA MET A 41 -8.43 -4.99 2.37
C MET A 41 -9.68 -5.62 1.76
N ARG A 42 -10.83 -4.99 2.01
CA ARG A 42 -12.11 -5.43 1.44
C ARG A 42 -12.63 -4.33 0.55
N PHE A 43 -12.47 -4.50 -0.77
CA PHE A 43 -12.86 -3.50 -1.76
C PHE A 43 -14.35 -3.52 -2.01
N GLU A 44 -14.95 -2.32 -2.12
CA GLU A 44 -16.32 -2.21 -2.58
C GLU A 44 -16.40 -2.58 -4.06
N ALA A 45 -17.57 -3.03 -4.51
CA ALA A 45 -17.73 -3.57 -5.86
C ALA A 45 -17.34 -2.56 -6.96
N ASP A 46 -17.59 -1.27 -6.72
CA ASP A 46 -17.31 -0.20 -7.67
C ASP A 46 -15.98 0.51 -7.43
N ALA A 47 -15.11 -0.03 -6.58
CA ALA A 47 -13.78 0.55 -6.37
C ALA A 47 -12.97 0.49 -7.67
N ALA A 48 -12.36 1.62 -8.03
CA ALA A 48 -11.61 1.75 -9.27
C ALA A 48 -10.16 1.30 -9.08
N VAL A 49 -9.96 0.02 -8.77
CA VAL A 49 -8.63 -0.57 -8.63
C VAL A 49 -8.43 -1.65 -9.69
N PRO A 50 -7.20 -1.83 -10.16
CA PRO A 50 -6.91 -2.93 -11.09
C PRO A 50 -7.27 -4.28 -10.48
N ASP A 51 -7.71 -5.19 -11.34
CA ASP A 51 -8.12 -6.53 -10.94
C ASP A 51 -7.02 -7.27 -10.17
N LEU A 52 -5.78 -7.06 -10.56
CA LEU A 52 -4.64 -7.69 -9.89
C LEU A 52 -4.55 -7.29 -8.42
N VAL A 53 -4.76 -6.00 -8.10
CA VAL A 53 -4.76 -5.50 -6.71
C VAL A 53 -5.95 -6.06 -5.94
N ARG A 54 -7.07 -6.25 -6.62
CA ARG A 54 -8.30 -6.75 -6.01
C ARG A 54 -8.20 -8.21 -5.61
N ARG A 55 -7.35 -9.00 -6.27
CA ARG A 55 -7.34 -10.45 -6.12
C ARG A 55 -6.04 -11.01 -5.54
N VAL A 56 -4.92 -10.33 -5.75
CA VAL A 56 -3.61 -10.84 -5.37
C VAL A 56 -3.04 -9.99 -4.24
N PRO A 57 -2.53 -10.60 -3.17
CA PRO A 57 -1.85 -9.84 -2.13
C PRO A 57 -0.68 -9.04 -2.69
N HIS A 58 -0.45 -7.85 -2.13
CA HIS A 58 0.68 -7.02 -2.53
C HIS A 58 1.58 -6.75 -1.34
N VAL A 59 2.88 -6.74 -1.61
CA VAL A 59 3.88 -6.30 -0.63
C VAL A 59 4.17 -4.84 -0.89
N ALA A 60 4.28 -4.05 0.17
CA ALA A 60 4.54 -2.63 0.09
C ALA A 60 5.90 -2.29 0.69
N PHE A 61 6.63 -1.41 0.00
CA PHE A 61 7.94 -0.95 0.44
C PHE A 61 7.97 0.57 0.49
N GLU A 62 8.55 1.11 1.56
CA GLU A 62 8.93 2.51 1.59
C GLU A 62 10.21 2.70 0.79
N VAL A 63 10.23 3.72 -0.06
CA VAL A 63 11.39 4.05 -0.90
C VAL A 63 11.76 5.52 -0.71
N THR A 64 13.00 5.86 -1.00
CA THR A 64 13.48 7.25 -0.87
C THR A 64 13.16 8.09 -2.11
N ASP A 65 13.08 7.47 -3.28
CA ASP A 65 12.83 8.18 -4.54
C ASP A 65 11.94 7.33 -5.43
N LEU A 66 10.64 7.66 -5.44
CA LEU A 66 9.65 6.90 -6.19
C LEU A 66 9.95 6.92 -7.69
N SER A 67 10.32 8.07 -8.23
CA SER A 67 10.58 8.21 -9.66
C SER A 67 11.70 7.28 -10.12
N SER A 68 12.78 7.19 -9.35
CA SER A 68 13.89 6.28 -9.67
C SER A 68 13.46 4.82 -9.61
N GLU A 69 12.62 4.47 -8.64
CA GLU A 69 12.12 3.10 -8.50
C GLU A 69 11.22 2.68 -9.67
N LEU A 70 10.51 3.61 -10.26
CA LEU A 70 9.58 3.32 -11.34
C LEU A 70 10.25 3.19 -12.71
N ALA A 71 11.46 3.70 -12.85
CA ALA A 71 12.15 3.73 -14.15
C ALA A 71 12.34 2.31 -14.72
N GLY A 72 11.85 2.09 -15.94
CA GLY A 72 11.99 0.81 -16.63
C GLY A 72 11.10 -0.30 -16.12
N ARG A 73 10.13 -0.01 -15.24
CA ARG A 73 9.24 -1.02 -14.67
C ARG A 73 7.84 -0.93 -15.28
N GLU A 74 7.12 -2.03 -15.22
CA GLU A 74 5.72 -2.07 -15.62
C GLU A 74 4.88 -1.42 -14.53
N ILE A 75 4.23 -0.30 -14.86
CA ILE A 75 3.43 0.47 -13.90
C ILE A 75 1.98 -0.01 -13.94
N LEU A 76 1.46 -0.44 -12.79
CA LEU A 76 0.09 -0.89 -12.64
C LEU A 76 -0.83 0.27 -12.22
N ILE A 77 -0.40 1.05 -11.23
CA ILE A 77 -1.09 2.27 -10.81
C ILE A 77 -0.05 3.38 -10.79
N PRO A 78 -0.25 4.44 -11.59
CA PRO A 78 0.72 5.54 -11.65
C PRO A 78 0.78 6.30 -10.32
N PRO A 79 1.84 7.08 -10.11
CA PRO A 79 2.01 7.84 -8.88
C PRO A 79 0.79 8.69 -8.55
N ASN A 80 0.39 8.62 -7.29
CA ASN A 80 -0.75 9.37 -6.76
C ASN A 80 -0.53 9.60 -5.27
N SER A 81 -1.32 10.50 -4.68
CA SER A 81 -1.23 10.81 -3.26
C SER A 81 -2.57 10.47 -2.60
N PRO A 82 -2.69 9.30 -1.96
CA PRO A 82 -3.94 8.95 -1.27
C PRO A 82 -4.21 9.83 -0.06
N SER A 83 -3.18 10.46 0.48
CA SER A 83 -3.29 11.48 1.53
C SER A 83 -2.08 12.42 1.43
N ASP A 84 -2.16 13.58 2.09
CA ASP A 84 -1.05 14.53 2.11
C ASP A 84 0.19 13.90 2.76
N GLY A 85 1.35 14.14 2.17
CA GLY A 85 2.62 13.71 2.75
C GLY A 85 3.07 12.32 2.32
N VAL A 86 2.34 11.66 1.41
CA VAL A 86 2.77 10.37 0.85
C VAL A 86 2.42 10.29 -0.63
N ARG A 87 3.34 9.73 -1.41
CA ARG A 87 3.10 9.39 -2.82
C ARG A 87 3.23 7.89 -2.95
N VAL A 88 2.31 7.29 -3.69
CA VAL A 88 2.32 5.84 -3.91
C VAL A 88 2.20 5.51 -5.39
N ALA A 89 2.72 4.34 -5.75
CA ALA A 89 2.50 3.74 -7.05
C ALA A 89 2.51 2.24 -6.90
N PHE A 90 1.90 1.54 -7.85
CA PHE A 90 1.97 0.08 -7.91
C PHE A 90 2.68 -0.32 -9.20
N ILE A 91 3.55 -1.31 -9.10
CA ILE A 91 4.23 -1.93 -10.23
C ILE A 91 3.85 -3.41 -10.30
N VAL A 92 4.14 -4.05 -11.44
CA VAL A 92 4.01 -5.50 -11.57
C VAL A 92 5.42 -6.08 -11.59
N GLU A 93 5.68 -7.00 -10.68
CA GLU A 93 6.95 -7.72 -10.61
C GLU A 93 6.66 -9.21 -10.54
N ASN A 94 7.15 -9.94 -11.55
CA ASN A 94 6.94 -11.39 -11.65
C ASN A 94 5.46 -11.77 -11.50
N GLY A 95 4.56 -10.99 -12.11
CA GLY A 95 3.11 -11.22 -12.08
C GLY A 95 2.42 -10.78 -10.80
N ALA A 96 3.13 -10.22 -9.83
CA ALA A 96 2.55 -9.78 -8.56
C ALA A 96 2.51 -8.25 -8.46
N PRO A 97 1.50 -7.70 -7.79
CA PRO A 97 1.45 -6.25 -7.53
C PRO A 97 2.39 -5.90 -6.38
N ILE A 98 3.18 -4.86 -6.56
CA ILE A 98 4.06 -4.32 -5.52
C ILE A 98 3.70 -2.85 -5.34
N GLU A 99 3.50 -2.43 -4.11
CA GLU A 99 3.24 -1.03 -3.78
C GLU A 99 4.53 -0.36 -3.34
N LEU A 100 4.76 0.86 -3.86
CA LEU A 100 5.92 1.66 -3.47
C LEU A 100 5.42 2.96 -2.86
N LEU A 101 5.93 3.30 -1.67
CA LEU A 101 5.51 4.50 -0.94
C LEU A 101 6.71 5.40 -0.72
N GLU A 102 6.56 6.66 -1.09
CA GLU A 102 7.53 7.69 -0.76
C GLU A 102 6.86 8.68 0.18
N PHE A 103 7.35 8.78 1.42
CA PHE A 103 6.83 9.75 2.38
C PHE A 103 7.52 11.07 2.18
N THR A 104 6.79 12.04 1.63
CA THR A 104 7.27 13.41 1.48
C THR A 104 7.22 14.16 2.81
N ASP A 105 6.35 13.72 3.71
CA ASP A 105 6.32 14.17 5.10
C ASP A 105 6.83 13.03 5.99
N PRO A 106 8.02 13.17 6.59
CA PRO A 106 8.58 12.10 7.44
C PRO A 106 7.75 11.84 8.70
N LYS A 107 6.82 12.74 9.04
CA LYS A 107 5.93 12.59 10.19
C LYS A 107 4.57 12.00 9.83
N HIS A 108 4.38 11.58 8.57
CA HIS A 108 3.11 10.98 8.15
C HIS A 108 2.76 9.81 9.07
N PRO A 109 1.49 9.70 9.53
CA PRO A 109 1.11 8.65 10.51
C PRO A 109 1.31 7.23 10.02
N ALA A 110 1.27 6.99 8.71
CA ALA A 110 1.48 5.66 8.15
C ALA A 110 2.95 5.28 8.03
N ARG A 111 3.88 6.21 8.22
CA ARG A 111 5.30 5.91 8.15
C ARG A 111 5.72 5.11 9.38
N LEU A 112 6.41 3.99 9.14
CA LEU A 112 6.86 3.14 10.23
C LEU A 112 7.96 3.82 11.03
N ALA A 113 7.98 3.55 12.34
CA ALA A 113 9.07 4.01 13.19
C ALA A 113 10.38 3.33 12.74
N ASN A 114 11.51 4.02 12.95
CA ASN A 114 12.83 3.53 12.54
C ASN A 114 13.38 2.47 13.51
N LYS A 115 12.54 1.52 13.89
CA LYS A 115 12.94 0.49 14.84
C LYS A 115 13.98 -0.47 14.28
N ILE A 116 13.93 -0.67 12.97
CA ILE A 116 14.82 -1.62 12.30
C ILE A 116 16.17 -1.00 12.01
N ASP A 117 16.23 0.32 11.96
CA ASP A 117 17.44 1.07 11.64
C ASP A 117 18.31 1.31 12.86
N GLU A 118 17.82 0.92 14.01
CA GLU A 118 18.53 1.11 15.30
C GLU A 118 19.56 0.03 15.56
#